data_6896b1b185c176357e06368451b8011f
#
_entry.id   6896b1b185c176357e06368451b8011f
#
_cell.length_a   1.000
_cell.length_b   1.000
_cell.length_c   1.000
_cell.angle_alpha   90.00
_cell.angle_beta   90.00
_cell.angle_gamma   90.00
#
_symmetry.space_group_name_H-M   'P 1'
#
loop_
_entity.id
_entity.type
_entity.pdbx_description
1 polymer ?
#
loop_
_entity_poly.entity_id
_entity_poly.type
_entity_poly.pdbx_seq_one_letter_code
_entity_poly.pdbx_strand_id
1 'polypeptide(L)'
;MVSDLRLEVNEPEARAGEQKDDPQAQNGLQGYAGHYCSVPRREDPEVVACSFILSGLRFFDISDPYRPKEVAYFNKPTMPKPLERDSGAYAMSAPAFVPERKEVWYTDGNSGLYVLRLTNGVWGK
;
A
#
# COMPACT_ATOMS: atom_id res chain seq x y z
N MET A 1 -19.54 11.97 -3.05
CA MET A 1 -18.68 10.96 -2.39
C MET A 1 -19.53 9.75 -2.07
N VAL A 2 -19.07 8.55 -2.47
CA VAL A 2 -19.81 7.29 -2.22
C VAL A 2 -19.24 6.53 -1.01
N SER A 3 -17.93 6.66 -0.75
CA SER A 3 -17.26 6.09 0.42
C SER A 3 -15.95 6.83 0.71
N ASP A 4 -15.44 6.65 1.91
CA ASP A 4 -14.12 7.08 2.36
C ASP A 4 -13.52 5.95 3.19
N LEU A 5 -12.31 5.53 2.87
CA LEU A 5 -11.59 4.48 3.57
C LEU A 5 -10.20 4.98 3.95
N ARG A 6 -9.89 4.93 5.22
CA ARG A 6 -8.53 5.17 5.74
C ARG A 6 -7.80 3.86 5.95
N LEU A 7 -6.49 3.91 5.91
CA LEU A 7 -5.67 2.79 6.37
C LEU A 7 -5.91 2.57 7.87
N GLU A 8 -6.03 1.33 8.31
CA GLU A 8 -6.16 0.98 9.72
C GLU A 8 -5.02 1.58 10.56
N VAL A 9 -3.79 1.56 10.02
CA VAL A 9 -2.61 2.17 10.66
C VAL A 9 -2.68 3.70 10.78
N ASN A 10 -3.61 4.36 10.09
CA ASN A 10 -3.84 5.81 10.15
C ASN A 10 -5.01 6.20 11.05
N GLU A 11 -5.75 5.23 11.58
CA GLU A 11 -6.82 5.53 12.54
C GLU A 11 -6.26 6.13 13.84
N PRO A 12 -7.03 7.00 14.52
CA PRO A 12 -6.56 7.70 15.73
C PRO A 12 -6.05 6.76 16.82
N GLU A 13 -6.72 5.62 17.01
CA GLU A 13 -6.37 4.61 17.99
C GLU A 13 -5.02 3.94 17.66
N ALA A 14 -4.82 3.56 16.40
CA ALA A 14 -3.56 2.98 15.94
C ALA A 14 -2.40 3.98 16.07
N ARG A 15 -2.65 5.24 15.70
CA ARG A 15 -1.66 6.32 15.82
C ARG A 15 -1.27 6.62 17.28
N ALA A 16 -2.22 6.56 18.20
CA ALA A 16 -1.97 6.76 19.62
C ALA A 16 -1.38 5.52 20.32
N GLY A 17 -1.60 4.32 19.74
CA GLY A 17 -1.15 3.04 20.26
C GLY A 17 0.10 2.51 19.55
N GLU A 18 -0.09 1.53 18.70
CA GLU A 18 0.99 0.78 18.02
C GLU A 18 1.95 1.65 17.19
N GLN A 19 1.43 2.71 16.57
CA GLN A 19 2.19 3.58 15.68
C GLN A 19 2.80 4.80 16.39
N LYS A 20 2.59 4.93 17.70
CA LYS A 20 3.03 6.09 18.46
C LYS A 20 4.53 6.34 18.36
N ASP A 21 5.32 5.28 18.44
CA ASP A 21 6.78 5.33 18.44
C ASP A 21 7.39 4.98 17.06
N ASP A 22 6.56 4.81 16.03
CA ASP A 22 7.03 4.55 14.67
C ASP A 22 7.48 5.86 14.00
N PRO A 23 8.79 6.05 13.75
CA PRO A 23 9.30 7.27 13.11
C PRO A 23 8.73 7.50 11.71
N GLN A 24 8.37 6.43 10.99
CA GLN A 24 7.77 6.52 9.67
C GLN A 24 6.34 7.06 9.75
N ALA A 25 5.56 6.59 10.71
CA ALA A 25 4.21 7.08 10.95
C ALA A 25 4.19 8.54 11.41
N GLN A 26 5.23 8.98 12.11
CA GLN A 26 5.36 10.35 12.63
C GLN A 26 5.99 11.33 11.64
N ASN A 27 6.42 10.86 10.46
CA ASN A 27 6.98 11.74 9.43
C ASN A 27 5.89 12.67 8.86
N GLY A 28 5.95 13.94 9.21
CA GLY A 28 4.96 14.94 8.84
C GLY A 28 4.94 15.33 7.36
N LEU A 29 6.00 15.01 6.60
CA LEU A 29 6.10 15.36 5.19
C LEU A 29 5.57 14.25 4.27
N GLN A 30 5.86 13.01 4.59
CA GLN A 30 5.55 11.87 3.74
C GLN A 30 4.71 10.83 4.47
N GLY A 31 5.19 10.33 5.60
CA GLY A 31 4.46 9.39 6.44
C GLY A 31 3.78 8.27 5.66
N TYR A 32 2.58 7.95 6.01
CA TYR A 32 1.72 6.96 5.36
C TYR A 32 0.74 7.60 4.37
N ALA A 33 1.16 8.67 3.69
CA ALA A 33 0.32 9.35 2.72
C ALA A 33 0.11 8.52 1.45
N GLY A 34 -1.11 8.53 0.93
CA GLY A 34 -1.43 7.96 -0.38
C GLY A 34 -0.77 8.73 -1.51
N HIS A 35 -0.25 8.00 -2.51
CA HIS A 35 0.44 8.60 -3.65
C HIS A 35 -0.18 8.20 -4.97
N TYR A 36 0.10 7.02 -5.50
CA TYR A 36 -0.45 6.55 -6.77
C TYR A 36 -1.25 5.26 -6.60
N CYS A 37 -2.37 5.18 -7.32
CA CYS A 37 -3.19 3.98 -7.38
C CYS A 37 -3.33 3.49 -8.81
N SER A 38 -3.56 2.18 -8.96
CA SER A 38 -3.91 1.55 -10.24
C SER A 38 -4.92 0.44 -10.02
N VAL A 39 -5.64 0.12 -11.08
CA VAL A 39 -6.62 -0.97 -11.12
C VAL A 39 -6.25 -1.95 -12.24
N PRO A 40 -6.65 -3.24 -12.16
CA PRO A 40 -6.31 -4.25 -13.18
C PRO A 40 -7.01 -4.01 -14.52
N ARG A 41 -8.14 -3.32 -14.51
CA ARG A 41 -8.95 -3.00 -15.68
C ARG A 41 -9.77 -1.74 -15.43
N ARG A 42 -10.18 -1.05 -16.50
CA ARG A 42 -10.93 0.22 -16.40
C ARG A 42 -12.41 0.02 -16.03
N GLU A 43 -12.99 -1.08 -16.53
CA GLU A 43 -14.41 -1.36 -16.34
C GLU A 43 -14.55 -2.35 -15.19
N ASP A 44 -15.41 -1.99 -14.23
CA ASP A 44 -15.80 -2.80 -13.07
C ASP A 44 -14.60 -3.50 -12.36
N PRO A 45 -13.61 -2.74 -11.88
CA PRO A 45 -12.48 -3.32 -11.18
C PRO A 45 -12.90 -3.80 -9.78
N GLU A 46 -12.46 -4.99 -9.41
CA GLU A 46 -12.71 -5.56 -8.08
C GLU A 46 -11.63 -5.22 -7.05
N VAL A 47 -10.46 -4.78 -7.50
CA VAL A 47 -9.34 -4.47 -6.62
C VAL A 47 -8.60 -3.22 -7.11
N VAL A 48 -8.08 -2.44 -6.17
CA VAL A 48 -7.16 -1.34 -6.43
C VAL A 48 -5.89 -1.52 -5.59
N ALA A 49 -4.75 -1.23 -6.19
CA ALA A 49 -3.47 -1.17 -5.49
C ALA A 49 -2.99 0.28 -5.41
N CYS A 50 -2.57 0.71 -4.22
CA CYS A 50 -2.09 2.07 -3.98
C CYS A 50 -0.76 2.07 -3.24
N SER A 51 0.14 2.95 -3.67
CA SER A 51 1.37 3.26 -2.96
C SER A 51 1.08 4.23 -1.81
N PHE A 52 1.49 3.88 -0.60
CA PHE A 52 1.34 4.71 0.61
C PHE A 52 2.68 5.04 1.23
N ILE A 53 3.57 5.51 0.45
CA ILE A 53 4.94 5.95 0.74
C ILE A 53 5.63 5.06 1.79
N LEU A 54 5.73 5.50 3.04
CA LEU A 54 6.45 4.78 4.09
C LEU A 54 5.69 3.55 4.64
N SER A 55 4.43 3.36 4.27
CA SER A 55 3.66 2.17 4.64
C SER A 55 3.56 1.14 3.50
N GLY A 56 4.27 1.37 2.40
CA GLY A 56 4.38 0.39 1.31
C GLY A 56 3.20 0.37 0.35
N LEU A 57 2.97 -0.77 -0.29
CA LEU A 57 1.87 -0.98 -1.22
C LEU A 57 0.68 -1.58 -0.48
N ARG A 58 -0.51 -1.01 -0.69
CA ARG A 58 -1.77 -1.43 -0.08
C ARG A 58 -2.76 -1.84 -1.15
N PHE A 59 -3.58 -2.84 -0.84
CA PHE A 59 -4.60 -3.37 -1.74
C PHE A 59 -5.96 -3.29 -1.08
N PHE A 60 -6.95 -2.82 -1.86
CA PHE A 60 -8.31 -2.67 -1.38
C PHE A 60 -9.26 -3.43 -2.29
N ASP A 61 -10.17 -4.22 -1.71
CA ASP A 61 -11.35 -4.74 -2.39
C ASP A 61 -12.33 -3.59 -2.61
N ILE A 62 -12.68 -3.35 -3.85
CA ILE A 62 -13.61 -2.31 -4.30
C ILE A 62 -14.78 -2.90 -5.09
N SER A 63 -15.02 -4.21 -4.98
CA SER A 63 -16.17 -4.88 -5.62
C SER A 63 -17.50 -4.25 -5.22
N ASP A 64 -17.59 -3.77 -3.97
CA ASP A 64 -18.66 -2.88 -3.52
C ASP A 64 -18.05 -1.50 -3.24
N PRO A 65 -18.22 -0.52 -4.12
CA PRO A 65 -17.63 0.82 -3.95
C PRO A 65 -18.20 1.60 -2.76
N TYR A 66 -19.30 1.14 -2.19
CA TYR A 66 -19.87 1.73 -0.97
C TYR A 66 -19.25 1.16 0.31
N ARG A 67 -18.54 0.02 0.21
CA ARG A 67 -17.93 -0.70 1.33
C ARG A 67 -16.53 -1.21 1.00
N PRO A 68 -15.62 -0.32 0.57
CA PRO A 68 -14.25 -0.74 0.27
C PRO A 68 -13.56 -1.28 1.53
N LYS A 69 -12.62 -2.22 1.35
CA LYS A 69 -11.88 -2.83 2.45
C LYS A 69 -10.41 -2.99 2.10
N GLU A 70 -9.52 -2.68 3.03
CA GLU A 70 -8.13 -3.11 2.91
C GLU A 70 -8.05 -4.64 3.03
N VAL A 71 -7.37 -5.30 2.09
CA VAL A 71 -7.36 -6.77 1.99
C VAL A 71 -5.97 -7.36 1.96
N ALA A 72 -4.96 -6.58 1.62
CA ALA A 72 -3.57 -7.02 1.63
C ALA A 72 -2.63 -5.80 1.65
N TYR A 73 -1.40 -6.05 2.07
CA TYR A 73 -0.33 -5.07 1.95
C TYR A 73 1.03 -5.74 1.76
N PHE A 74 1.95 -4.99 1.22
CA PHE A 74 3.36 -5.31 1.23
C PHE A 74 4.14 -4.08 1.68
N ASN A 75 4.85 -4.21 2.79
CA ASN A 75 5.76 -3.19 3.29
C ASN A 75 7.13 -3.81 3.49
N LYS A 76 8.16 -3.25 2.84
CA LYS A 76 9.52 -3.72 3.06
C LYS A 76 9.92 -3.46 4.51
N PRO A 77 10.42 -4.45 5.23
CA PRO A 77 10.93 -4.25 6.59
C PRO A 77 12.01 -3.16 6.63
N THR A 78 12.01 -2.37 7.70
CA THR A 78 13.13 -1.45 7.98
C THR A 78 14.43 -2.23 8.10
N MET A 79 15.43 -1.83 7.32
CA MET A 79 16.78 -2.38 7.48
C MET A 79 17.40 -1.82 8.76
N PRO A 80 18.09 -2.64 9.57
CA PRO A 80 18.89 -2.11 10.67
C PRO A 80 19.93 -1.14 10.12
N LYS A 81 20.04 0.02 10.73
CA LYS A 81 21.05 1.03 10.34
C LYS A 81 22.45 0.42 10.10
N PRO A 82 23.16 0.73 8.98
CA PRO A 82 24.05 1.90 9.12
C PRO A 82 23.84 3.01 8.08
N LEU A 83 22.91 2.89 7.17
CA LEU A 83 22.70 3.93 6.16
C LEU A 83 21.35 4.63 6.44
N GLU A 84 21.40 5.87 6.87
CA GLU A 84 20.22 6.69 7.18
C GLU A 84 19.24 6.86 6.00
N ARG A 85 19.62 6.44 4.79
CA ARG A 85 18.81 6.48 3.58
C ARG A 85 18.00 5.21 3.30
N ASP A 86 18.30 4.10 3.96
CA ASP A 86 17.68 2.78 3.67
C ASP A 86 16.68 2.32 4.72
N SER A 87 16.12 3.25 5.46
CA SER A 87 15.16 2.92 6.52
C SER A 87 13.75 2.71 5.98
N GLY A 88 13.46 1.50 5.52
CA GLY A 88 12.11 1.06 5.26
C GLY A 88 11.60 1.29 3.84
N ALA A 89 10.29 1.18 3.65
CA ALA A 89 9.62 1.36 2.38
C ALA A 89 9.61 2.82 1.93
N TYR A 90 9.63 2.99 0.62
CA TYR A 90 9.43 4.29 -0.04
C TYR A 90 8.60 4.07 -1.31
N ALA A 91 7.36 3.62 -1.13
CA ALA A 91 6.46 3.25 -2.21
C ALA A 91 5.82 4.51 -2.82
N MET A 92 6.37 4.98 -3.94
CA MET A 92 5.92 6.19 -4.63
C MET A 92 5.52 5.95 -6.08
N SER A 93 5.79 4.78 -6.65
CA SER A 93 5.43 4.49 -8.02
C SER A 93 3.95 4.10 -8.17
N ALA A 94 3.39 4.32 -9.35
CA ALA A 94 2.12 3.73 -9.72
C ALA A 94 2.31 2.20 -9.86
N PRO A 95 1.51 1.38 -9.17
CA PRO A 95 1.58 -0.07 -9.34
C PRO A 95 1.08 -0.48 -10.72
N ALA A 96 1.71 -1.49 -11.32
CA ALA A 96 1.30 -2.06 -12.60
C ALA A 96 0.69 -3.45 -12.37
N PHE A 97 -0.59 -3.61 -12.71
CA PHE A 97 -1.22 -4.93 -12.73
C PHE A 97 -0.84 -5.70 -13.98
N VAL A 98 -0.50 -6.96 -13.82
CA VAL A 98 -0.20 -7.93 -14.88
C VAL A 98 -1.21 -9.09 -14.75
N PRO A 99 -2.46 -8.91 -15.25
CA PRO A 99 -3.58 -9.81 -14.96
C PRO A 99 -3.35 -11.25 -15.41
N GLU A 100 -2.72 -11.47 -16.56
CA GLU A 100 -2.41 -12.79 -17.09
C GLU A 100 -1.45 -13.60 -16.22
N ARG A 101 -0.67 -12.92 -15.37
CA ARG A 101 0.26 -13.53 -14.41
C ARG A 101 -0.25 -13.47 -12.97
N LYS A 102 -1.34 -12.73 -12.74
CA LYS A 102 -1.87 -12.40 -11.41
C LYS A 102 -0.80 -11.76 -10.51
N GLU A 103 -0.06 -10.83 -11.08
CA GLU A 103 1.03 -10.13 -10.43
C GLU A 103 0.79 -8.63 -10.41
N VAL A 104 1.33 -7.97 -9.40
CA VAL A 104 1.39 -6.52 -9.29
C VAL A 104 2.86 -6.12 -9.13
N TRP A 105 3.33 -5.26 -9.99
CA TRP A 105 4.70 -4.79 -10.01
C TRP A 105 4.75 -3.34 -9.56
N TYR A 106 5.68 -2.99 -8.71
CA TYR A 106 5.93 -1.60 -8.37
C TYR A 106 7.40 -1.37 -8.02
N THR A 107 7.83 -0.12 -8.11
CA THR A 107 9.17 0.28 -7.69
C THR A 107 9.10 1.03 -6.36
N ASP A 108 10.00 0.67 -5.48
CA ASP A 108 10.24 1.34 -4.22
C ASP A 108 11.47 2.24 -4.38
N GLY A 109 11.39 3.48 -3.91
CA GLY A 109 12.45 4.48 -4.09
C GLY A 109 13.76 4.15 -3.36
N ASN A 110 13.72 3.27 -2.37
CA ASN A 110 14.90 2.86 -1.60
C ASN A 110 15.44 1.48 -1.99
N SER A 111 14.60 0.59 -2.48
CA SER A 111 14.95 -0.83 -2.56
C SER A 111 14.76 -1.48 -3.92
N GLY A 112 14.16 -0.80 -4.88
CA GLY A 112 14.07 -1.26 -6.26
C GLY A 112 12.73 -1.84 -6.67
N LEU A 113 12.73 -2.80 -7.60
CA LEU A 113 11.52 -3.39 -8.20
C LEU A 113 11.03 -4.59 -7.37
N TYR A 114 9.73 -4.61 -7.13
CA TYR A 114 9.02 -5.75 -6.55
C TYR A 114 7.99 -6.31 -7.52
N VAL A 115 7.95 -7.62 -7.59
CA VAL A 115 6.93 -8.42 -8.27
C VAL A 115 6.16 -9.18 -7.20
N LEU A 116 4.91 -8.83 -7.00
CA LEU A 116 4.06 -9.33 -5.91
C LEU A 116 2.91 -10.16 -6.47
N ARG A 117 2.49 -11.16 -5.72
CA ARG A 117 1.29 -11.96 -6.00
C ARG A 117 0.38 -11.95 -4.78
N LEU A 118 -0.89 -11.64 -4.99
CA LEU A 118 -1.90 -11.75 -3.94
C LEU A 118 -2.21 -13.23 -3.69
N THR A 119 -2.07 -13.66 -2.44
CA THR A 119 -2.23 -15.08 -2.04
C THR A 119 -3.56 -15.36 -1.33
N ASN A 120 -4.31 -14.31 -1.00
CA ASN A 120 -5.58 -14.42 -0.27
C ASN A 120 -6.82 -14.62 -1.15
N GLY A 121 -6.64 -14.79 -2.46
CA GLY A 121 -7.73 -15.02 -3.42
C GLY A 121 -8.62 -13.82 -3.72
N VAL A 122 -8.29 -12.63 -3.22
CA VAL A 122 -9.08 -11.40 -3.46
C VAL A 122 -9.08 -11.00 -4.92
N TRP A 123 -7.98 -11.19 -5.60
CA TRP A 123 -7.86 -10.88 -7.02
C TRP A 123 -7.78 -12.15 -7.86
N GLY A 124 -8.70 -12.26 -8.80
CA GLY A 124 -8.71 -13.34 -9.77
C GLY A 124 -9.55 -14.54 -9.35
N LYS A 125 -10.65 -14.27 -8.70
CA LYS A 125 -11.75 -15.22 -8.58
C LYS A 125 -12.41 -15.44 -9.95
#